data_769e6aac717c7670404533ac80880e9e
#
_entry.id   769e6aac717c7670404533ac80880e9e
#
_cell.length_a   1.000
_cell.length_b   1.000
_cell.length_c   1.000
_cell.angle_alpha   90.00
_cell.angle_beta   90.00
_cell.angle_gamma   90.00
#
_symmetry.space_group_name_H-M   'P 1'
#
loop_
_entity.id
_entity.type
_entity.pdbx_description
1 polymer ?
#
loop_
_entity_poly.entity_id
_entity_poly.type
_entity_poly.pdbx_seq_one_letter_code
_entity_poly.pdbx_strand_id
1 'polypeptide(L)'
;DLKSEIYPNRDAKRVNLNGIWRIHRSRMLDLGVDSTAMSFDEGVFFVHDPKSFKEANVDIDSAAAEFAADARMVQGVFRAELMKDLARTDTTKDIIARRWLHVFAPKGEARMIVTLTPYSYWSTTNFATHGSPHDGDAHVPVLFWGMGVKPGKYPGFVRVVDMAPTLAALL
;
A
#
# COMPACT_ATOMS: atom_id res chain seq x y z
N ASP A 1 2.43 -8.91 -22.09
CA ASP A 1 2.21 -7.73 -21.24
C ASP A 1 2.49 -6.45 -22.03
N LEU A 2 1.48 -5.60 -22.17
CA LEU A 2 1.56 -4.37 -22.98
C LEU A 2 2.75 -3.47 -22.59
N LYS A 3 3.18 -3.52 -21.32
CA LYS A 3 4.33 -2.73 -20.83
C LYS A 3 5.67 -3.27 -21.29
N SER A 4 5.84 -4.57 -21.37
CA SER A 4 7.09 -5.16 -21.88
C SER A 4 7.21 -4.98 -23.40
N GLU A 5 6.11 -4.90 -24.13
CA GLU A 5 6.09 -4.64 -25.57
C GLU A 5 6.34 -3.17 -25.90
N ILE A 6 5.72 -2.24 -25.15
CA ILE A 6 5.83 -0.79 -25.41
C ILE A 6 7.05 -0.19 -24.71
N TYR A 7 7.42 -0.73 -23.53
CA TYR A 7 8.53 -0.26 -22.71
C TYR A 7 9.46 -1.41 -22.32
N PRO A 8 10.20 -1.98 -23.26
CA PRO A 8 11.01 -3.19 -23.04
C PRO A 8 12.09 -3.04 -21.95
N ASN A 9 12.49 -1.80 -21.66
CA ASN A 9 13.49 -1.50 -20.63
C ASN A 9 12.93 -1.38 -19.20
N ARG A 10 11.62 -1.58 -19.01
CA ARG A 10 10.98 -1.47 -17.69
C ARG A 10 10.75 -2.86 -17.11
N ASP A 11 11.33 -3.13 -15.97
CA ASP A 11 11.17 -4.40 -15.24
C ASP A 11 9.85 -4.43 -14.45
N ALA A 12 8.74 -4.43 -15.18
CA ALA A 12 7.41 -4.54 -14.61
C ALA A 12 7.08 -6.00 -14.29
N LYS A 13 6.61 -6.28 -13.07
CA LYS A 13 6.24 -7.62 -12.61
C LYS A 13 4.77 -7.67 -12.18
N ARG A 14 4.14 -8.80 -12.44
CA ARG A 14 2.90 -9.20 -11.78
C ARG A 14 3.27 -9.93 -10.50
N VAL A 15 2.93 -9.35 -9.35
CA VAL A 15 3.31 -9.89 -8.05
C VAL A 15 2.11 -10.56 -7.40
N ASN A 16 2.34 -11.73 -6.84
CA ASN A 16 1.34 -12.48 -6.09
C ASN A 16 1.98 -13.08 -4.84
N LEU A 17 1.51 -12.70 -3.69
CA LEU A 17 1.98 -13.20 -2.40
C LEU A 17 1.02 -14.23 -1.78
N ASN A 18 -0.02 -14.68 -2.49
CA ASN A 18 -1.02 -15.59 -1.94
C ASN A 18 -0.43 -16.91 -1.44
N GLY A 19 0.65 -17.39 -2.07
CA GLY A 19 1.35 -18.61 -1.65
C GLY A 19 1.96 -18.46 -0.26
N ILE A 20 2.77 -17.42 -0.05
CA ILE A 20 3.41 -17.16 1.25
C ILE A 20 2.40 -16.70 2.29
N TRP A 21 1.38 -15.92 1.90
CA TRP A 21 0.29 -15.57 2.80
C TRP A 21 -0.44 -16.80 3.33
N ARG A 22 -0.75 -17.77 2.48
CA ARG A 22 -1.42 -19.01 2.90
C ARG A 22 -0.58 -19.79 3.92
N ILE A 23 0.74 -19.87 3.71
CA ILE A 23 1.66 -20.52 4.64
C ILE A 23 1.69 -19.77 5.97
N HIS A 24 1.86 -18.45 5.93
CA HIS A 24 1.88 -17.60 7.11
C HIS A 24 0.55 -17.71 7.90
N ARG A 25 -0.57 -17.60 7.19
CA ARG A 25 -1.91 -17.73 7.78
C ARG A 25 -2.09 -19.10 8.44
N SER A 26 -1.71 -20.19 7.77
CA SER A 26 -1.79 -21.54 8.36
C SER A 26 -1.01 -21.63 9.66
N ARG A 27 0.21 -21.10 9.70
CA ARG A 27 1.02 -21.07 10.94
C ARG A 27 0.34 -20.31 12.06
N MET A 28 -0.30 -19.17 11.78
CA MET A 28 -1.05 -18.41 12.79
C MET A 28 -2.25 -19.18 13.33
N LEU A 29 -2.98 -19.88 12.44
CA LEU A 29 -4.10 -20.77 12.84
C LEU A 29 -3.62 -21.93 13.73
N ASP A 30 -2.50 -22.56 13.38
CA ASP A 30 -1.90 -23.65 14.16
C ASP A 30 -1.48 -23.21 15.56
N LEU A 31 -1.12 -21.92 15.71
CA LEU A 31 -0.83 -21.29 17.00
C LEU A 31 -2.09 -20.88 17.79
N GLY A 32 -3.28 -20.99 17.19
CA GLY A 32 -4.56 -20.70 17.84
C GLY A 32 -5.12 -19.29 17.56
N VAL A 33 -4.56 -18.54 16.63
CA VAL A 33 -5.13 -17.25 16.17
C VAL A 33 -6.39 -17.53 15.35
N ASP A 34 -7.48 -16.80 15.62
CA ASP A 34 -8.73 -16.95 14.87
C ASP A 34 -8.57 -16.56 13.40
N SER A 35 -9.23 -17.28 12.53
CA SER A 35 -9.14 -17.12 11.08
C SER A 35 -9.62 -15.75 10.57
N THR A 36 -10.51 -15.10 11.32
CA THR A 36 -11.07 -13.78 11.00
C THR A 36 -10.29 -12.63 11.62
N ALA A 37 -9.35 -12.95 12.52
CA ALA A 37 -8.55 -11.94 13.22
C ALA A 37 -7.52 -11.22 12.33
N MET A 38 -7.28 -11.73 11.12
CA MET A 38 -6.28 -11.19 10.20
C MET A 38 -6.67 -11.39 8.74
N SER A 39 -6.18 -10.50 7.89
CA SER A 39 -6.27 -10.63 6.44
C SER A 39 -5.02 -10.07 5.74
N PHE A 40 -4.87 -10.43 4.49
CA PHE A 40 -3.88 -9.84 3.60
C PHE A 40 -4.58 -9.46 2.30
N ASP A 41 -4.53 -8.19 1.96
CA ASP A 41 -5.14 -7.65 0.76
C ASP A 41 -4.26 -6.59 0.13
N GLU A 42 -4.05 -6.68 -1.19
CA GLU A 42 -3.28 -5.75 -2.02
C GLU A 42 -1.95 -5.26 -1.38
N GLY A 43 -1.25 -6.17 -0.71
CA GLY A 43 0.05 -5.87 -0.11
C GLY A 43 -0.02 -5.36 1.33
N VAL A 44 -1.19 -5.34 1.95
CA VAL A 44 -1.36 -4.91 3.34
C VAL A 44 -1.77 -6.08 4.21
N PHE A 45 -1.02 -6.31 5.27
CA PHE A 45 -1.38 -7.24 6.34
C PHE A 45 -2.16 -6.50 7.42
N PHE A 46 -3.42 -6.91 7.60
CA PHE A 46 -4.33 -6.35 8.59
C PHE A 46 -4.49 -7.29 9.79
N VAL A 47 -4.60 -6.70 10.97
CA VAL A 47 -5.03 -7.37 12.20
C VAL A 47 -6.31 -6.72 12.69
N HIS A 48 -7.42 -7.45 12.52
CA HIS A 48 -8.77 -7.00 12.88
C HIS A 48 -9.09 -7.26 14.35
N ASP A 49 -8.59 -8.36 14.91
CA ASP A 49 -8.76 -8.70 16.33
C ASP A 49 -7.42 -8.97 17.02
N PRO A 50 -6.83 -7.95 17.65
CA PRO A 50 -5.60 -8.13 18.43
C PRO A 50 -5.76 -9.03 19.67
N LYS A 51 -7.00 -9.25 20.17
CA LYS A 51 -7.24 -10.11 21.34
C LYS A 51 -6.95 -11.56 21.00
N SER A 52 -7.37 -12.02 19.82
CA SER A 52 -7.10 -13.37 19.36
C SER A 52 -5.59 -13.69 19.34
N PHE A 53 -4.77 -12.75 18.86
CA PHE A 53 -3.31 -12.89 18.90
C PHE A 53 -2.77 -12.97 20.33
N LYS A 54 -3.28 -12.13 21.23
CA LYS A 54 -2.88 -12.15 22.64
C LYS A 54 -3.26 -13.46 23.34
N GLU A 55 -4.46 -13.99 23.09
CA GLU A 55 -4.95 -15.25 23.64
C GLU A 55 -4.14 -16.45 23.12
N ALA A 56 -3.72 -16.40 21.85
CA ALA A 56 -2.82 -17.36 21.24
C ALA A 56 -1.34 -17.19 21.67
N ASN A 57 -1.02 -16.19 22.49
CA ASN A 57 0.35 -15.83 22.88
C ASN A 57 1.27 -15.53 21.67
N VAL A 58 0.72 -14.92 20.62
CA VAL A 58 1.42 -14.53 19.41
C VAL A 58 1.66 -13.03 19.42
N ASP A 59 2.92 -12.61 19.29
CA ASP A 59 3.28 -11.20 19.13
C ASP A 59 2.99 -10.75 17.70
N ILE A 60 2.11 -9.76 17.54
CA ILE A 60 1.66 -9.25 16.24
C ILE A 60 2.82 -8.67 15.43
N ASP A 61 3.73 -7.97 16.08
CA ASP A 61 4.85 -7.33 15.38
C ASP A 61 5.85 -8.36 14.88
N SER A 62 6.07 -9.43 15.64
CA SER A 62 6.90 -10.57 15.22
C SER A 62 6.26 -11.31 14.05
N ALA A 63 4.96 -11.60 14.11
CA ALA A 63 4.23 -12.21 13.00
C ALA A 63 4.28 -11.35 11.73
N ALA A 64 4.06 -10.05 11.85
CA ALA A 64 4.18 -9.12 10.74
C ALA A 64 5.61 -9.06 10.17
N ALA A 65 6.64 -9.10 11.02
CA ALA A 65 8.04 -9.08 10.62
C ALA A 65 8.46 -10.35 9.87
N GLU A 66 8.00 -11.52 10.30
CA GLU A 66 8.22 -12.78 9.59
C GLU A 66 7.60 -12.72 8.19
N PHE A 67 6.33 -12.31 8.08
CA PHE A 67 5.67 -12.19 6.78
C PHE A 67 6.35 -11.14 5.89
N ALA A 68 6.79 -10.01 6.45
CA ALA A 68 7.55 -9.01 5.71
C ALA A 68 8.88 -9.56 5.18
N ALA A 69 9.58 -10.41 5.97
CA ALA A 69 10.83 -11.05 5.55
C ALA A 69 10.60 -11.97 4.35
N ASP A 70 9.56 -12.81 4.40
CA ASP A 70 9.20 -13.69 3.29
C ASP A 70 8.79 -12.90 2.04
N ALA A 71 8.00 -11.84 2.23
CA ALA A 71 7.56 -10.97 1.12
C ALA A 71 8.73 -10.32 0.39
N ARG A 72 9.78 -9.89 1.09
CA ARG A 72 10.98 -9.28 0.49
C ARG A 72 11.75 -10.22 -0.44
N MET A 73 11.58 -11.52 -0.29
CA MET A 73 12.23 -12.52 -1.15
C MET A 73 11.53 -12.68 -2.51
N VAL A 74 10.35 -12.11 -2.69
CA VAL A 74 9.56 -12.24 -3.91
C VAL A 74 9.98 -11.19 -4.94
N GLN A 75 10.27 -11.65 -6.15
CA GLN A 75 10.64 -10.77 -7.25
C GLN A 75 9.51 -9.77 -7.55
N GLY A 76 9.85 -8.49 -7.66
CA GLY A 76 8.90 -7.40 -7.86
C GLY A 76 8.47 -6.71 -6.56
N VAL A 77 8.86 -7.23 -5.41
CA VAL A 77 8.75 -6.52 -4.14
C VAL A 77 9.95 -5.58 -3.99
N PHE A 78 9.69 -4.30 -3.79
CA PHE A 78 10.68 -3.28 -3.53
C PHE A 78 11.07 -3.25 -2.06
N ARG A 79 10.04 -3.24 -1.17
CA ARG A 79 10.22 -3.30 0.29
C ARG A 79 8.94 -3.79 0.96
N ALA A 80 9.08 -4.36 2.15
CA ALA A 80 7.97 -4.71 3.02
C ALA A 80 8.32 -4.24 4.44
N GLU A 81 7.46 -3.43 5.03
CA GLU A 81 7.75 -2.67 6.25
C GLU A 81 6.60 -2.73 7.23
N LEU A 82 6.93 -2.75 8.52
CA LEU A 82 5.93 -2.64 9.56
C LEU A 82 5.45 -1.18 9.67
N MET A 83 4.16 -1.00 9.90
CA MET A 83 3.56 0.34 10.07
C MET A 83 4.20 1.13 11.21
N LYS A 84 4.60 0.46 12.31
CA LYS A 84 5.30 1.10 13.43
C LYS A 84 6.66 1.69 13.04
N ASP A 85 7.36 1.06 12.07
CA ASP A 85 8.67 1.50 11.62
C ASP A 85 8.52 2.64 10.60
N LEU A 86 7.54 2.54 9.70
CA LEU A 86 7.16 3.63 8.81
C LEU A 86 6.84 4.92 9.58
N ALA A 87 6.12 4.81 10.71
CA ALA A 87 5.77 5.95 11.56
C ALA A 87 6.98 6.67 12.18
N ARG A 88 8.16 6.03 12.19
CA ARG A 88 9.43 6.59 12.67
C ARG A 88 10.32 7.12 11.56
N THR A 89 9.95 6.87 10.30
CA THR A 89 10.73 7.28 9.13
C THR A 89 10.63 8.79 8.92
N ASP A 90 11.74 9.41 8.52
CA ASP A 90 11.75 10.82 8.09
C ASP A 90 10.99 10.97 6.76
N THR A 91 9.72 11.31 6.85
CA THR A 91 8.83 11.47 5.70
C THR A 91 9.16 12.65 4.79
N THR A 92 10.09 13.52 5.17
CA THR A 92 10.60 14.57 4.29
C THR A 92 11.57 14.01 3.25
N LYS A 93 12.22 12.89 3.56
CA LYS A 93 13.18 12.20 2.70
C LYS A 93 12.59 10.96 2.02
N ASP A 94 11.62 10.31 2.66
CA ASP A 94 10.96 9.11 2.12
C ASP A 94 9.51 9.42 1.71
N ILE A 95 9.35 9.76 0.43
CA ILE A 95 8.04 10.08 -0.15
C ILE A 95 7.09 8.88 -0.14
N ILE A 96 7.60 7.65 -0.25
CA ILE A 96 6.79 6.44 -0.24
C ILE A 96 6.23 6.20 1.15
N ALA A 97 7.07 6.28 2.19
CA ALA A 97 6.62 6.18 3.58
C ALA A 97 5.57 7.26 3.89
N ARG A 98 5.79 8.50 3.44
CA ARG A 98 4.83 9.60 3.61
C ARG A 98 3.47 9.26 2.98
N ARG A 99 3.46 8.72 1.76
CA ARG A 99 2.23 8.37 1.05
C ARG A 99 1.46 7.26 1.78
N TRP A 100 2.15 6.22 2.23
CA TRP A 100 1.53 5.16 3.01
C TRP A 100 0.94 5.66 4.33
N LEU A 101 1.63 6.56 5.03
CA LEU A 101 1.14 7.16 6.28
C LEU A 101 -0.05 8.11 6.07
N HIS A 102 -0.26 8.61 4.86
CA HIS A 102 -1.48 9.34 4.51
C HIS A 102 -2.68 8.41 4.24
N VAL A 103 -2.44 7.16 3.88
CA VAL A 103 -3.49 6.16 3.63
C VAL A 103 -3.83 5.39 4.90
N PHE A 104 -2.82 4.98 5.67
CA PHE A 104 -2.99 4.12 6.84
C PHE A 104 -2.48 4.81 8.10
N ALA A 105 -3.36 4.90 9.11
CA ALA A 105 -2.95 5.40 10.42
C ALA A 105 -1.98 4.41 11.10
N PRO A 106 -0.88 4.88 11.72
CA PRO A 106 0.13 4.02 12.35
C PRO A 106 -0.39 3.09 13.45
N LYS A 107 -1.51 3.47 14.09
CA LYS A 107 -2.17 2.67 15.14
C LYS A 107 -3.44 1.98 14.65
N GLY A 108 -3.64 1.91 13.34
CA GLY A 108 -4.78 1.25 12.71
C GLY A 108 -4.62 -0.28 12.65
N GLU A 109 -5.49 -0.92 11.90
CA GLU A 109 -5.47 -2.37 11.67
C GLU A 109 -4.33 -2.82 10.76
N ALA A 110 -3.84 -1.95 9.86
CA ALA A 110 -2.69 -2.23 9.02
C ALA A 110 -1.42 -2.39 9.88
N ARG A 111 -0.76 -3.54 9.79
CA ARG A 111 0.44 -3.86 10.57
C ARG A 111 1.70 -3.91 9.73
N MET A 112 1.58 -4.30 8.48
CA MET A 112 2.69 -4.36 7.55
C MET A 112 2.20 -3.99 6.15
N ILE A 113 3.06 -3.32 5.40
CA ILE A 113 2.80 -2.90 4.02
C ILE A 113 3.93 -3.37 3.11
N VAL A 114 3.55 -3.90 1.97
CA VAL A 114 4.44 -4.25 0.87
C VAL A 114 4.35 -3.19 -0.22
N THR A 115 5.48 -2.63 -0.58
CA THR A 115 5.62 -1.76 -1.75
C THR A 115 6.26 -2.55 -2.89
N LEU A 116 5.65 -2.56 -4.04
CA LEU A 116 6.20 -3.20 -5.24
C LEU A 116 7.25 -2.30 -5.91
N THR A 117 8.07 -2.88 -6.76
CA THR A 117 8.95 -2.10 -7.65
C THR A 117 8.12 -1.22 -8.60
N PRO A 118 8.66 -0.09 -9.08
CA PRO A 118 7.96 0.75 -10.04
C PRO A 118 7.42 -0.04 -11.23
N TYR A 119 6.19 0.26 -11.65
CA TYR A 119 5.45 -0.41 -12.74
C TYR A 119 5.00 -1.85 -12.45
N SER A 120 5.38 -2.44 -11.32
CA SER A 120 4.85 -3.73 -10.85
C SER A 120 3.52 -3.54 -10.15
N TYR A 121 2.66 -4.56 -10.16
CA TYR A 121 1.32 -4.48 -9.60
C TYR A 121 0.79 -5.83 -9.09
N TRP A 122 -0.20 -5.74 -8.22
CA TRP A 122 -0.91 -6.88 -7.64
C TRP A 122 -1.91 -7.40 -8.67
N SER A 123 -1.65 -8.47 -9.32
CA SER A 123 -2.65 -9.23 -10.05
C SER A 123 -2.02 -10.33 -10.89
N THR A 124 -2.77 -11.39 -11.10
CA THR A 124 -2.45 -12.44 -12.07
C THR A 124 -3.22 -12.28 -13.37
N THR A 125 -4.29 -11.50 -13.40
CA THR A 125 -5.26 -11.45 -14.51
C THR A 125 -5.52 -10.04 -15.06
N ASN A 126 -5.46 -8.99 -14.25
CA ASN A 126 -5.77 -7.63 -14.70
C ASN A 126 -4.70 -7.08 -15.65
N PHE A 127 -5.14 -6.32 -16.66
CA PHE A 127 -4.23 -5.66 -17.59
C PHE A 127 -3.65 -4.37 -17.04
N ALA A 128 -4.38 -3.69 -16.16
CA ALA A 128 -3.98 -2.45 -15.50
C ALA A 128 -4.55 -2.39 -14.10
N THR A 129 -3.87 -1.67 -13.22
CA THR A 129 -4.32 -1.35 -11.86
C THR A 129 -3.68 -0.03 -11.42
N HIS A 130 -4.07 0.44 -10.27
CA HIS A 130 -3.58 1.66 -9.62
C HIS A 130 -3.32 1.38 -8.13
N GLY A 131 -2.90 2.39 -7.37
CA GLY A 131 -2.74 2.29 -5.91
C GLY A 131 -1.31 2.12 -5.44
N SER A 132 -0.32 2.18 -6.34
CA SER A 132 1.08 2.18 -5.90
C SER A 132 1.48 3.56 -5.35
N PRO A 133 2.43 3.62 -4.38
CA PRO A 133 2.91 4.89 -3.86
C PRO A 133 3.96 5.56 -4.76
N HIS A 134 4.22 5.03 -5.96
CA HIS A 134 5.15 5.61 -6.92
C HIS A 134 4.54 6.79 -7.69
N ASP A 135 5.37 7.68 -8.19
CA ASP A 135 4.93 8.91 -8.89
C ASP A 135 4.03 8.62 -10.09
N GLY A 136 4.24 7.48 -10.78
CA GLY A 136 3.40 7.09 -11.91
C GLY A 136 1.91 6.91 -11.56
N ASP A 137 1.59 6.55 -10.32
CA ASP A 137 0.21 6.38 -9.84
C ASP A 137 -0.23 7.55 -8.96
N ALA A 138 0.69 8.13 -8.19
CA ALA A 138 0.36 9.13 -7.19
C ALA A 138 0.33 10.57 -7.73
N HIS A 139 0.95 10.82 -8.88
CA HIS A 139 0.97 12.14 -9.52
C HIS A 139 -0.11 12.21 -10.59
N VAL A 140 -1.24 12.79 -10.25
CA VAL A 140 -2.42 12.89 -11.12
C VAL A 140 -2.80 14.37 -11.35
N PRO A 141 -3.40 14.73 -12.50
CA PRO A 141 -3.90 16.07 -12.72
C PRO A 141 -5.12 16.35 -11.85
N VAL A 142 -5.27 17.59 -11.39
CA VAL A 142 -6.49 18.10 -10.77
C VAL A 142 -7.13 19.09 -11.74
N LEU A 143 -8.40 18.85 -12.09
CA LEU A 143 -9.15 19.65 -13.04
C LEU A 143 -10.43 20.20 -12.37
N PHE A 144 -10.63 21.52 -12.48
CA PHE A 144 -11.89 22.16 -12.11
C PHE A 144 -12.52 22.77 -13.35
N TRP A 145 -13.81 22.56 -13.51
CA TRP A 145 -14.59 23.16 -14.58
C TRP A 145 -15.96 23.58 -14.09
N GLY A 146 -16.38 24.77 -14.46
CA GLY A 146 -17.70 25.29 -14.10
C GLY A 146 -17.75 26.79 -13.89
N MET A 147 -18.91 27.27 -13.47
CA MET A 147 -19.14 28.69 -13.15
C MET A 147 -18.24 29.12 -11.97
N GLY A 148 -17.64 30.29 -12.05
CA GLY A 148 -16.71 30.79 -11.03
C GLY A 148 -15.25 30.32 -11.19
N VAL A 149 -14.98 29.32 -12.04
CA VAL A 149 -13.62 28.83 -12.28
C VAL A 149 -12.96 29.66 -13.38
N LYS A 150 -11.87 30.34 -13.04
CA LYS A 150 -11.07 31.09 -14.01
C LYS A 150 -10.29 30.14 -14.91
N PRO A 151 -10.44 30.21 -16.24
CA PRO A 151 -9.66 29.37 -17.16
C PRO A 151 -8.17 29.61 -17.04
N GLY A 152 -7.37 28.56 -17.03
CA GLY A 152 -5.91 28.65 -16.97
C GLY A 152 -5.24 27.32 -16.72
N LYS A 153 -3.90 27.30 -16.84
CA LYS A 153 -3.03 26.21 -16.41
C LYS A 153 -2.22 26.67 -15.20
N TYR A 154 -2.29 25.90 -14.14
CA TYR A 154 -1.63 26.22 -12.87
C TYR A 154 -0.62 25.11 -12.56
N PRO A 155 0.65 25.27 -12.94
CA PRO A 155 1.66 24.18 -12.85
C PRO A 155 2.18 23.95 -11.43
N GLY A 156 1.72 24.74 -10.45
CA GLY A 156 2.09 24.56 -9.05
C GLY A 156 1.56 23.23 -8.49
N PHE A 157 2.30 22.66 -7.55
CA PHE A 157 1.87 21.45 -6.85
C PHE A 157 0.64 21.73 -5.99
N VAL A 158 -0.39 20.90 -6.15
CA VAL A 158 -1.61 20.87 -5.31
C VAL A 158 -1.85 19.44 -4.84
N ARG A 159 -2.57 19.28 -3.75
CA ARG A 159 -2.90 17.94 -3.22
C ARG A 159 -4.36 17.62 -3.52
N VAL A 160 -4.66 16.36 -3.76
CA VAL A 160 -6.04 15.90 -3.99
C VAL A 160 -6.96 16.25 -2.79
N VAL A 161 -6.44 16.26 -1.58
CA VAL A 161 -7.18 16.67 -0.37
C VAL A 161 -7.63 18.13 -0.40
N ASP A 162 -7.02 18.99 -1.23
CA ASP A 162 -7.38 20.40 -1.37
C ASP A 162 -8.64 20.59 -2.24
N MET A 163 -9.14 19.52 -2.90
CA MET A 163 -10.34 19.60 -3.75
C MET A 163 -11.60 19.95 -2.96
N ALA A 164 -11.86 19.26 -1.85
CA ALA A 164 -13.07 19.46 -1.06
C ALA A 164 -13.18 20.90 -0.50
N PRO A 165 -12.14 21.46 0.17
CA PRO A 165 -12.20 22.84 0.64
C PRO A 165 -12.26 23.85 -0.52
N THR A 166 -11.66 23.57 -1.67
CA THR A 166 -11.77 24.43 -2.86
C THR A 166 -13.21 24.48 -3.37
N LEU A 167 -13.87 23.32 -3.50
CA LEU A 167 -15.28 23.26 -3.91
C LEU A 167 -16.18 23.97 -2.90
N ALA A 168 -15.95 23.78 -1.61
CA ALA A 168 -16.73 24.47 -0.56
C ALA A 168 -16.57 26.00 -0.60
N ALA A 169 -15.43 26.50 -1.07
CA ALA A 169 -15.20 27.94 -1.23
C ALA A 169 -15.83 28.52 -2.51
N LEU A 170 -16.20 27.69 -3.48
CA LEU A 170 -16.85 28.09 -4.73
C LEU A 170 -18.38 28.06 -4.65
N LEU A 171 -18.95 27.41 -3.64
CA LEU A 171 -20.38 27.29 -3.39
C LEU A 171 -20.87 28.38 -2.45
#